data_d1c2d5a126e55d249758f71e1e71e7ec
#
_entry.id   d1c2d5a126e55d249758f71e1e71e7ec
#
_cell.length_a   1.000
_cell.length_b   1.000
_cell.length_c   1.000
_cell.angle_alpha   90.00
_cell.angle_beta   90.00
_cell.angle_gamma   90.00
#
_symmetry.space_group_name_H-M   'P 1'
#
loop_
_entity.id
_entity.type
_entity.pdbx_description
1 polymer ?
#
loop_
_entity_poly.entity_id
_entity_poly.type
_entity_poly.pdbx_seq_one_letter_code
_entity_poly.pdbx_strand_id
1 'polypeptide(L)'
;NRNIYTNRQIASGTASESRSLNKITFTSDYLTMDPQRNYWLNLLGYNVSPSDTTTLNDYIGKTPDLRQLGSAMHSTPILLTQSGTITNSLDTSTRQDYLMFGTTQGLLHVVDKDGVEIFAFAPHEMMQRQPTAFLDESLTTSSSGNLFYGFVGPCVANTQYVANNDGSLSVGTSDRSTTGNEIKGRQWVYGGLRMGGSSYYSLDLTTITTPSLKFHINPKSTGSEITNSSATTSVAALNHMGQSWSKP
;
A
#
# COMPACT_ATOMS: atom_id res chain seq x y z
N ASN A 1 -9.53 -13.40 -4.68
CA ASN A 1 -9.49 -12.63 -3.44
C ASN A 1 -8.48 -11.50 -3.59
N ARG A 2 -8.84 -10.32 -3.13
CA ARG A 2 -8.00 -9.12 -3.14
C ARG A 2 -6.81 -9.27 -2.18
N ASN A 3 -5.62 -8.84 -2.56
CA ASN A 3 -4.44 -8.82 -1.72
C ASN A 3 -4.30 -7.44 -1.06
N ILE A 4 -4.65 -7.32 0.21
CA ILE A 4 -4.53 -6.07 0.95
C ILE A 4 -3.42 -6.21 1.98
N TYR A 5 -2.49 -5.24 1.97
CA TYR A 5 -1.43 -5.10 2.95
C TYR A 5 -1.64 -3.83 3.78
N THR A 6 -1.23 -3.87 5.03
CA THR A 6 -1.31 -2.73 5.95
C THR A 6 -0.11 -2.71 6.90
N ASN A 7 0.26 -1.51 7.35
CA ASN A 7 1.17 -1.33 8.48
C ASN A 7 0.42 -1.25 9.82
N ARG A 8 -0.79 -1.78 9.90
CA ARG A 8 -1.59 -1.89 11.13
C ARG A 8 -1.28 -3.22 11.81
N GLN A 9 -1.24 -3.19 13.12
CA GLN A 9 -1.18 -4.39 13.97
C GLN A 9 -2.23 -4.30 15.08
N ILE A 10 -2.69 -5.45 15.52
CA ILE A 10 -3.65 -5.57 16.61
C ILE A 10 -2.99 -6.36 17.75
N ALA A 11 -3.00 -5.79 18.93
CA ALA A 11 -2.54 -6.45 20.15
C ALA A 11 -3.62 -6.31 21.22
N SER A 12 -4.18 -7.43 21.68
CA SER A 12 -5.23 -7.45 22.69
C SER A 12 -6.42 -6.53 22.37
N GLY A 13 -6.86 -6.51 21.11
CA GLY A 13 -7.97 -5.67 20.63
C GLY A 13 -7.62 -4.19 20.44
N THR A 14 -6.36 -3.81 20.66
CA THR A 14 -5.88 -2.44 20.43
C THR A 14 -5.11 -2.37 19.14
N ALA A 15 -5.48 -1.42 18.29
CA ALA A 15 -4.80 -1.17 17.03
C ALA A 15 -3.64 -0.18 17.19
N SER A 16 -2.52 -0.48 16.54
CA SER A 16 -1.35 0.39 16.49
C SER A 16 -0.62 0.26 15.15
N GLU A 17 0.39 1.07 14.93
CA GLU A 17 1.24 0.97 13.75
C GLU A 17 2.26 -0.15 13.89
N SER A 18 2.46 -0.90 12.81
CA SER A 18 3.49 -1.92 12.67
C SER A 18 4.68 -1.39 11.89
N ARG A 19 5.85 -1.92 12.18
CA ARG A 19 7.09 -1.70 11.43
C ARG A 19 7.21 -2.56 10.17
N SER A 20 6.24 -3.43 9.95
CA SER A 20 6.18 -4.31 8.79
C SER A 20 4.82 -4.22 8.12
N LEU A 21 4.73 -4.65 6.87
CA LEU A 21 3.45 -4.87 6.21
C LEU A 21 2.90 -6.24 6.57
N ASN A 22 1.63 -6.25 6.90
CA ASN A 22 0.88 -7.45 7.21
C ASN A 22 -0.21 -7.65 6.15
N LYS A 23 -0.32 -8.85 5.61
CA LYS A 23 -1.39 -9.19 4.67
C LYS A 23 -2.67 -9.48 5.44
N ILE A 24 -3.77 -8.88 5.01
CA ILE A 24 -5.09 -9.16 5.59
C ILE A 24 -5.59 -10.51 5.08
N THR A 25 -5.84 -11.43 6.01
CA THR A 25 -6.39 -12.76 5.72
C THR A 25 -7.49 -13.09 6.73
N PHE A 26 -8.37 -14.05 6.41
CA PHE A 26 -9.45 -14.47 7.33
C PHE A 26 -8.95 -15.06 8.65
N THR A 27 -7.72 -15.53 8.69
CA THR A 27 -7.08 -16.07 9.91
C THR A 27 -6.23 -15.05 10.64
N SER A 28 -6.13 -13.83 10.11
CA SER A 28 -5.35 -12.76 10.75
C SER A 28 -6.13 -12.11 11.88
N ASP A 29 -5.41 -11.56 12.85
CA ASP A 29 -5.97 -10.82 13.97
C ASP A 29 -6.81 -9.61 13.54
N TYR A 30 -6.55 -9.09 12.35
CA TYR A 30 -7.32 -7.98 11.78
C TYR A 30 -8.79 -8.29 11.59
N LEU A 31 -9.13 -9.55 11.25
CA LEU A 31 -10.51 -9.96 11.09
C LEU A 31 -11.10 -10.60 12.34
N THR A 32 -10.28 -11.09 13.25
CA THR A 32 -10.76 -11.74 14.49
C THR A 32 -10.88 -10.80 15.67
N MET A 33 -9.96 -9.83 15.79
CA MET A 33 -9.84 -8.97 16.98
C MET A 33 -9.91 -7.46 16.68
N ASP A 34 -9.79 -7.04 15.41
CA ASP A 34 -9.87 -5.61 15.08
C ASP A 34 -11.30 -5.09 15.27
N PRO A 35 -11.51 -4.04 16.08
CA PRO A 35 -12.80 -3.37 16.16
C PRO A 35 -13.32 -2.87 14.80
N GLN A 36 -12.43 -2.64 13.85
CA GLN A 36 -12.75 -2.17 12.48
C GLN A 36 -12.82 -3.31 11.46
N ARG A 37 -13.02 -4.54 11.92
CA ARG A 37 -13.11 -5.75 11.10
C ARG A 37 -14.02 -5.61 9.89
N ASN A 38 -15.20 -5.04 10.04
CA ASN A 38 -16.19 -4.96 8.98
C ASN A 38 -15.75 -4.06 7.82
N TYR A 39 -14.94 -3.05 8.09
CA TYR A 39 -14.33 -2.22 7.05
C TYR A 39 -13.29 -3.01 6.23
N TRP A 40 -12.50 -3.89 6.88
CA TRP A 40 -11.60 -4.79 6.17
C TRP A 40 -12.35 -5.78 5.29
N LEU A 41 -13.48 -6.31 5.77
CA LEU A 41 -14.34 -7.19 4.98
C LEU A 41 -14.87 -6.49 3.74
N ASN A 42 -15.30 -5.23 3.85
CA ASN A 42 -15.69 -4.42 2.70
C ASN A 42 -14.53 -4.25 1.70
N LEU A 43 -13.33 -3.93 2.17
CA LEU A 43 -12.16 -3.82 1.30
C LEU A 43 -11.82 -5.14 0.61
N LEU A 44 -12.06 -6.27 1.25
CA LEU A 44 -11.90 -7.60 0.67
C LEU A 44 -13.01 -7.95 -0.33
N GLY A 45 -14.06 -7.13 -0.42
CA GLY A 45 -15.14 -7.26 -1.37
C GLY A 45 -16.44 -7.84 -0.82
N TYR A 46 -16.58 -7.96 0.50
CA TYR A 46 -17.83 -8.41 1.13
C TYR A 46 -18.67 -7.23 1.56
N ASN A 47 -19.93 -7.20 1.18
CA ASN A 47 -20.85 -6.14 1.59
C ASN A 47 -21.31 -6.38 3.03
N VAL A 48 -20.70 -5.68 3.98
CA VAL A 48 -20.90 -5.85 5.41
C VAL A 48 -21.17 -4.50 6.06
N SER A 49 -22.30 -4.39 6.76
CA SER A 49 -22.58 -3.20 7.56
C SER A 49 -21.53 -3.01 8.67
N PRO A 50 -21.13 -1.77 9.00
CA PRO A 50 -20.24 -1.49 10.12
C PRO A 50 -20.74 -2.07 11.46
N SER A 51 -22.04 -2.14 11.64
CA SER A 51 -22.69 -2.65 12.85
C SER A 51 -23.02 -4.14 12.81
N ASP A 52 -22.63 -4.83 11.74
CA ASP A 52 -22.90 -6.25 11.59
C ASP A 52 -22.10 -7.06 12.61
N THR A 53 -22.81 -7.96 13.30
CA THR A 53 -22.24 -8.83 14.35
C THR A 53 -22.03 -10.26 13.86
N THR A 54 -22.29 -10.57 12.57
CA THR A 54 -22.04 -11.90 12.01
C THR A 54 -20.59 -12.35 12.21
N THR A 55 -20.40 -13.64 12.31
CA THR A 55 -19.09 -14.23 12.55
C THR A 55 -18.29 -14.28 11.24
N LEU A 56 -16.96 -14.35 11.33
CA LEU A 56 -16.12 -14.52 10.15
C LEU A 56 -16.42 -15.80 9.40
N ASN A 57 -16.86 -16.85 10.10
CA ASN A 57 -17.24 -18.11 9.49
C ASN A 57 -18.35 -17.96 8.45
N ASP A 58 -19.22 -16.96 8.60
CA ASP A 58 -20.30 -16.70 7.65
C ASP A 58 -19.81 -16.17 6.30
N TYR A 59 -18.56 -15.72 6.23
CA TYR A 59 -17.91 -15.20 5.01
C TYR A 59 -16.88 -16.17 4.41
N ILE A 60 -16.43 -17.17 5.18
CA ILE A 60 -15.50 -18.19 4.69
C ILE A 60 -16.18 -18.98 3.56
N GLY A 61 -15.52 -19.05 2.42
CA GLY A 61 -16.04 -19.75 1.23
C GLY A 61 -17.05 -18.96 0.39
N LYS A 62 -17.49 -17.78 0.83
CA LYS A 62 -18.28 -16.89 -0.03
C LYS A 62 -17.39 -16.19 -1.06
N THR A 63 -17.94 -15.95 -2.23
CA THR A 63 -17.28 -15.15 -3.26
C THR A 63 -17.50 -13.68 -2.98
N PRO A 64 -16.45 -12.85 -2.90
CA PRO A 64 -16.60 -11.41 -2.80
C PRO A 64 -17.19 -10.86 -4.10
N ASP A 65 -18.19 -10.02 -4.01
CA ASP A 65 -18.94 -9.44 -5.14
C ASP A 65 -18.70 -7.94 -5.35
N LEU A 66 -18.26 -7.22 -4.31
CA LEU A 66 -17.94 -5.81 -4.40
C LEU A 66 -16.69 -5.57 -5.24
N ARG A 67 -16.76 -4.55 -6.09
CA ARG A 67 -15.64 -4.09 -6.94
C ARG A 67 -15.42 -2.60 -6.68
N GLN A 68 -14.78 -2.31 -5.55
CA GLN A 68 -14.54 -0.95 -5.11
C GLN A 68 -13.18 -0.44 -5.59
N LEU A 69 -13.19 0.74 -6.17
CA LEU A 69 -12.00 1.51 -6.47
C LEU A 69 -12.30 2.98 -6.18
N GLY A 70 -11.54 3.58 -5.27
CA GLY A 70 -11.62 5.00 -5.00
C GLY A 70 -11.17 5.84 -6.20
N SER A 71 -11.53 7.12 -6.21
CA SER A 71 -11.10 8.04 -7.27
C SER A 71 -9.57 8.25 -7.21
N ALA A 72 -8.90 8.16 -8.36
CA ALA A 72 -7.48 8.46 -8.50
C ALA A 72 -7.22 9.98 -8.60
N MET A 73 -8.13 10.82 -8.12
CA MET A 73 -8.04 12.28 -8.11
C MET A 73 -6.72 12.73 -7.46
N HIS A 74 -5.98 13.57 -8.13
CA HIS A 74 -4.67 14.11 -7.70
C HIS A 74 -3.51 13.10 -7.60
N SER A 75 -3.73 11.82 -7.69
CA SER A 75 -2.64 10.85 -7.81
C SER A 75 -2.15 10.80 -9.25
N THR A 76 -0.84 10.98 -9.42
CA THR A 76 -0.20 10.76 -10.72
C THR A 76 0.27 9.32 -10.79
N PRO A 77 -0.32 8.48 -11.65
CA PRO A 77 0.13 7.10 -11.80
C PRO A 77 1.60 7.03 -12.22
N ILE A 78 2.34 6.08 -11.66
CA ILE A 78 3.73 5.82 -12.03
C ILE A 78 3.89 4.41 -12.57
N LEU A 79 4.72 4.30 -13.60
CA LEU A 79 5.09 3.02 -14.20
C LEU A 79 6.23 2.40 -13.41
N LEU A 80 6.07 1.13 -13.06
CA LEU A 80 7.05 0.31 -12.38
C LEU A 80 7.43 -0.85 -13.32
N THR A 81 8.62 -0.82 -13.89
CA THR A 81 9.14 -1.95 -14.67
C THR A 81 9.99 -2.82 -13.76
N GLN A 82 9.64 -4.09 -13.60
CA GLN A 82 10.35 -5.05 -12.74
C GLN A 82 11.49 -5.74 -13.50
N SER A 83 11.27 -6.05 -14.76
CA SER A 83 12.25 -6.74 -15.60
C SER A 83 11.97 -6.53 -17.08
N GLY A 84 12.93 -6.90 -17.90
CA GLY A 84 12.83 -6.88 -19.35
C GLY A 84 14.14 -7.32 -20.00
N THR A 85 14.16 -7.43 -21.31
CA THR A 85 15.37 -7.73 -22.08
C THR A 85 15.69 -6.57 -23.01
N ILE A 86 16.94 -6.12 -23.03
CA ILE A 86 17.42 -5.14 -23.99
C ILE A 86 17.62 -5.87 -25.32
N THR A 87 16.86 -5.47 -26.32
CA THR A 87 16.99 -5.96 -27.69
C THR A 87 17.38 -4.82 -28.62
N ASN A 88 17.85 -5.14 -29.81
CA ASN A 88 18.17 -4.14 -30.86
C ASN A 88 16.88 -3.50 -31.46
N SER A 89 15.72 -4.01 -31.10
CA SER A 89 14.42 -3.46 -31.49
C SER A 89 13.78 -2.72 -30.32
N LEU A 90 12.83 -1.85 -30.62
CA LEU A 90 12.02 -1.16 -29.61
C LEU A 90 10.93 -2.07 -29.02
N ASP A 91 11.12 -3.39 -29.07
CA ASP A 91 10.19 -4.37 -28.56
C ASP A 91 10.12 -4.32 -27.03
N THR A 92 8.93 -4.09 -26.51
CA THR A 92 8.64 -4.04 -25.07
C THR A 92 7.93 -5.30 -24.57
N SER A 93 7.77 -6.32 -25.41
CA SER A 93 6.99 -7.54 -25.11
C SER A 93 7.56 -8.34 -23.92
N THR A 94 8.88 -8.21 -23.67
CA THR A 94 9.56 -8.88 -22.57
C THR A 94 9.44 -8.13 -21.23
N ARG A 95 8.91 -6.90 -21.23
CA ARG A 95 8.82 -6.09 -20.02
C ARG A 95 7.73 -6.58 -19.08
N GLN A 96 8.05 -6.60 -17.80
CA GLN A 96 7.09 -6.78 -16.72
C GLN A 96 6.78 -5.42 -16.12
N ASP A 97 5.73 -4.81 -16.63
CA ASP A 97 5.28 -3.47 -16.23
C ASP A 97 4.09 -3.54 -15.29
N TYR A 98 4.10 -2.65 -14.31
CA TYR A 98 3.02 -2.43 -13.36
C TYR A 98 2.72 -0.94 -13.25
N LEU A 99 1.48 -0.61 -12.96
CA LEU A 99 1.06 0.75 -12.69
C LEU A 99 0.74 0.91 -11.20
N MET A 100 1.30 1.95 -10.58
CA MET A 100 1.02 2.30 -9.19
C MET A 100 0.32 3.65 -9.12
N PHE A 101 -0.76 3.72 -8.33
CA PHE A 101 -1.51 4.96 -8.10
C PHE A 101 -2.23 4.91 -6.75
N GLY A 102 -2.46 6.08 -6.18
CA GLY A 102 -3.23 6.24 -4.96
C GLY A 102 -4.67 6.67 -5.22
N THR A 103 -5.55 6.46 -4.26
CA THR A 103 -6.97 6.82 -4.35
C THR A 103 -7.46 7.62 -3.16
N THR A 104 -8.57 8.34 -3.35
CA THR A 104 -9.26 9.09 -2.30
C THR A 104 -9.77 8.18 -1.18
N GLN A 105 -10.05 6.92 -1.49
CA GLN A 105 -10.42 5.91 -0.50
C GLN A 105 -9.32 5.68 0.55
N GLY A 106 -8.07 5.94 0.18
CA GLY A 106 -6.95 5.83 1.11
C GLY A 106 -5.98 4.69 0.80
N LEU A 107 -6.14 4.04 -0.34
CA LEU A 107 -5.28 2.94 -0.75
C LEU A 107 -4.27 3.38 -1.81
N LEU A 108 -3.11 2.74 -1.77
CA LEU A 108 -2.14 2.72 -2.85
C LEU A 108 -2.27 1.39 -3.59
N HIS A 109 -2.61 1.44 -4.87
CA HIS A 109 -2.86 0.27 -5.71
C HIS A 109 -1.66 -0.01 -6.60
N VAL A 110 -1.38 -1.28 -6.82
CA VAL A 110 -0.46 -1.76 -7.86
C VAL A 110 -1.21 -2.75 -8.73
N VAL A 111 -1.27 -2.44 -10.01
CA VAL A 111 -1.94 -3.26 -11.03
C VAL A 111 -0.95 -3.67 -12.12
N ASP A 112 -1.18 -4.82 -12.73
CA ASP A 112 -0.39 -5.25 -13.89
C ASP A 112 -0.87 -4.60 -15.21
N LYS A 113 -0.22 -4.98 -16.30
CA LYS A 113 -0.55 -4.50 -17.66
C LYS A 113 -1.97 -4.86 -18.12
N ASP A 114 -2.60 -5.86 -17.53
CA ASP A 114 -3.94 -6.34 -17.85
C ASP A 114 -4.99 -5.72 -16.91
N GLY A 115 -4.59 -4.82 -16.01
CA GLY A 115 -5.45 -4.14 -15.05
C GLY A 115 -5.81 -4.99 -13.83
N VAL A 116 -5.12 -6.12 -13.62
CA VAL A 116 -5.33 -6.96 -12.44
C VAL A 116 -4.59 -6.37 -11.25
N GLU A 117 -5.29 -6.15 -10.14
CA GLU A 117 -4.67 -5.69 -8.90
C GLU A 117 -3.76 -6.78 -8.32
N ILE A 118 -2.47 -6.48 -8.26
CA ILE A 118 -1.46 -7.34 -7.62
C ILE A 118 -1.58 -7.23 -6.11
N PHE A 119 -1.65 -5.99 -5.62
CA PHE A 119 -1.96 -5.70 -4.22
C PHE A 119 -2.47 -4.27 -4.06
N ALA A 120 -3.10 -4.01 -2.91
CA ALA A 120 -3.36 -2.67 -2.41
C ALA A 120 -2.72 -2.50 -1.01
N PHE A 121 -2.13 -1.34 -0.75
CA PHE A 121 -1.66 -0.94 0.56
C PHE A 121 -2.65 0.01 1.21
N ALA A 122 -3.16 -0.36 2.39
CA ALA A 122 -4.06 0.44 3.22
C ALA A 122 -3.32 0.89 4.48
N PRO A 123 -2.88 2.16 4.57
CA PRO A 123 -2.20 2.69 5.74
C PRO A 123 -3.05 2.57 7.02
N HIS A 124 -2.41 2.27 8.15
CA HIS A 124 -3.06 2.25 9.45
C HIS A 124 -3.84 3.55 9.72
N GLU A 125 -3.25 4.70 9.44
CA GLU A 125 -3.90 5.99 9.70
C GLU A 125 -5.17 6.20 8.87
N MET A 126 -5.30 5.61 7.69
CA MET A 126 -6.52 5.70 6.89
C MET A 126 -7.66 4.92 7.56
N MET A 127 -7.38 3.74 8.09
CA MET A 127 -8.33 2.97 8.87
C MET A 127 -8.75 3.69 10.15
N GLN A 128 -7.86 4.47 10.76
CA GLN A 128 -8.17 5.26 11.95
C GLN A 128 -8.98 6.53 11.65
N ARG A 129 -8.65 7.21 10.57
CA ARG A 129 -9.20 8.54 10.28
C ARG A 129 -10.48 8.52 9.46
N GLN A 130 -10.57 7.59 8.51
CA GLN A 130 -11.67 7.55 7.55
C GLN A 130 -12.11 6.12 7.18
N PRO A 131 -12.40 5.26 8.15
CA PRO A 131 -12.78 3.87 7.86
C PRO A 131 -14.02 3.78 6.97
N THR A 132 -14.93 4.74 7.04
CA THR A 132 -16.13 4.79 6.21
C THR A 132 -15.84 4.94 4.72
N ALA A 133 -14.64 5.40 4.33
CA ALA A 133 -14.22 5.42 2.94
C ALA A 133 -14.02 4.02 2.34
N PHE A 134 -13.96 3.01 3.19
CA PHE A 134 -13.77 1.61 2.80
C PHE A 134 -15.08 0.84 2.62
N LEU A 135 -16.21 1.48 2.91
CA LEU A 135 -17.53 0.88 2.72
C LEU A 135 -17.98 0.99 1.26
N ASP A 136 -18.86 0.11 0.88
CA ASP A 136 -19.63 0.27 -0.35
C ASP A 136 -20.48 1.55 -0.32
N GLU A 137 -20.67 2.19 -1.46
CA GLU A 137 -21.46 3.42 -1.55
C GLU A 137 -22.90 3.26 -1.06
N SER A 138 -23.45 2.06 -1.17
CA SER A 138 -24.79 1.75 -0.67
C SER A 138 -24.89 1.76 0.84
N LEU A 139 -23.76 1.59 1.54
CA LEU A 139 -23.65 1.62 3.00
C LEU A 139 -23.23 2.99 3.54
N THR A 140 -22.74 3.87 2.68
CA THR A 140 -22.48 5.26 3.04
C THR A 140 -23.79 6.02 2.93
N THR A 141 -24.34 6.45 4.05
CA THR A 141 -25.40 7.46 4.02
C THR A 141 -24.83 8.69 3.33
N SER A 142 -25.40 9.04 2.19
CA SER A 142 -25.03 10.19 1.40
C SER A 142 -25.34 11.50 2.13
N SER A 143 -24.65 11.78 3.23
CA SER A 143 -24.54 13.13 3.74
C SER A 143 -23.54 13.86 2.87
N SER A 144 -24.05 14.55 1.89
CA SER A 144 -23.36 15.51 1.06
C SER A 144 -22.39 16.32 1.90
N GLY A 145 -21.08 16.09 1.75
CA GLY A 145 -20.07 16.95 2.37
C GLY A 145 -18.79 16.25 2.82
N ASN A 146 -18.75 14.96 2.94
CA ASN A 146 -17.52 14.27 3.35
C ASN A 146 -16.72 13.83 2.13
N LEU A 147 -15.87 14.71 1.64
CA LEU A 147 -14.84 14.33 0.67
C LEU A 147 -13.76 13.53 1.42
N PHE A 148 -13.54 12.32 0.98
CA PHE A 148 -12.41 11.53 1.46
C PHE A 148 -11.15 11.93 0.73
N TYR A 149 -10.09 12.12 1.48
CA TYR A 149 -8.75 12.36 0.95
C TYR A 149 -7.83 11.29 1.54
N GLY A 150 -7.34 10.43 0.68
CA GLY A 150 -6.52 9.31 1.11
C GLY A 150 -5.09 9.41 0.62
N PHE A 151 -4.62 8.39 -0.09
CA PHE A 151 -3.28 8.33 -0.66
C PHE A 151 -3.26 9.07 -2.01
N VAL A 152 -3.42 10.39 -1.97
CA VAL A 152 -3.59 11.24 -3.16
C VAL A 152 -2.37 12.09 -3.49
N GLY A 153 -1.28 11.93 -2.75
CA GLY A 153 -0.01 12.60 -3.04
C GLY A 153 0.71 11.98 -4.25
N PRO A 154 1.63 12.74 -4.86
CA PRO A 154 2.48 12.19 -5.89
C PRO A 154 3.43 11.14 -5.31
N CYS A 155 3.67 10.09 -6.07
CA CYS A 155 4.63 9.06 -5.73
C CYS A 155 5.86 9.15 -6.63
N VAL A 156 6.99 8.62 -6.16
CA VAL A 156 8.20 8.42 -6.95
C VAL A 156 8.74 7.01 -6.73
N ALA A 157 9.44 6.49 -7.74
CA ALA A 157 10.17 5.24 -7.65
C ALA A 157 11.68 5.46 -7.80
N ASN A 158 12.46 4.80 -6.96
CA ASN A 158 13.89 4.64 -7.11
C ASN A 158 14.14 3.20 -7.56
N THR A 159 14.50 3.04 -8.83
CA THR A 159 14.70 1.73 -9.44
C THR A 159 16.16 1.53 -9.81
N GLN A 160 16.73 0.41 -9.42
CA GLN A 160 18.04 -0.06 -9.80
C GLN A 160 17.94 -1.45 -10.42
N TYR A 161 18.32 -1.58 -11.66
CA TYR A 161 18.37 -2.87 -12.36
C TYR A 161 19.72 -3.53 -12.23
N VAL A 162 19.72 -4.86 -12.22
CA VAL A 162 20.90 -5.67 -12.49
C VAL A 162 20.82 -6.15 -13.93
N ALA A 163 21.86 -5.88 -14.71
CA ALA A 163 21.97 -6.33 -16.10
C ALA A 163 22.78 -7.64 -16.15
N ASN A 164 22.24 -8.63 -16.82
CA ASN A 164 22.92 -9.88 -17.13
C ASN A 164 23.61 -9.84 -18.49
N ASN A 165 24.51 -10.77 -18.74
CA ASN A 165 25.26 -10.83 -20.00
C ASN A 165 24.39 -11.21 -21.22
N ASP A 166 23.21 -11.77 -21.00
CA ASP A 166 22.23 -12.10 -22.03
C ASP A 166 21.33 -10.93 -22.42
N GLY A 167 21.59 -9.73 -21.86
CA GLY A 167 20.79 -8.53 -22.08
C GLY A 167 19.54 -8.42 -21.20
N SER A 168 19.27 -9.39 -20.32
CA SER A 168 18.16 -9.28 -19.38
C SER A 168 18.47 -8.28 -18.26
N LEU A 169 17.43 -7.56 -17.82
CA LEU A 169 17.44 -6.60 -16.73
C LEU A 169 16.40 -7.02 -15.69
N SER A 170 16.73 -6.92 -14.42
CA SER A 170 15.77 -7.18 -13.34
C SER A 170 16.07 -6.33 -12.12
N VAL A 171 15.02 -5.94 -11.39
CA VAL A 171 15.12 -5.38 -10.04
C VAL A 171 15.16 -6.48 -8.98
N GLY A 172 14.91 -7.73 -9.36
CA GLY A 172 14.98 -8.89 -8.48
C GLY A 172 16.38 -9.15 -7.95
N THR A 173 16.51 -10.22 -7.19
CA THR A 173 17.71 -10.59 -6.44
C THR A 173 18.89 -11.10 -7.26
N SER A 174 18.84 -11.01 -8.58
CA SER A 174 19.94 -11.43 -9.45
C SER A 174 21.12 -10.51 -9.23
N ASP A 175 21.99 -10.91 -8.32
CA ASP A 175 23.24 -10.19 -8.09
C ASP A 175 24.19 -10.44 -9.25
N ARG A 176 24.70 -9.36 -9.81
CA ARG A 176 25.91 -9.43 -10.59
C ARG A 176 27.06 -9.44 -9.60
N SER A 177 27.38 -10.61 -9.09
CA SER A 177 28.51 -10.77 -8.16
C SER A 177 29.81 -10.69 -8.96
N THR A 178 30.52 -9.60 -8.79
CA THR A 178 31.97 -9.56 -8.94
C THR A 178 32.55 -9.52 -7.53
N THR A 179 33.48 -10.39 -7.21
CA THR A 179 34.10 -10.54 -5.90
C THR A 179 34.33 -9.19 -5.21
N GLY A 180 33.54 -8.90 -4.17
CA GLY A 180 33.67 -7.69 -3.35
C GLY A 180 32.77 -6.51 -3.65
N ASN A 181 32.03 -6.48 -4.79
CA ASN A 181 31.09 -5.42 -5.14
C ASN A 181 29.79 -6.00 -5.72
N GLU A 182 28.91 -6.47 -4.86
CA GLU A 182 27.59 -6.93 -5.26
C GLU A 182 26.70 -5.73 -5.65
N ILE A 183 26.23 -5.72 -6.89
CA ILE A 183 25.19 -4.79 -7.33
C ILE A 183 23.85 -5.50 -7.11
N LYS A 184 23.04 -4.96 -6.20
CA LYS A 184 21.68 -5.49 -5.92
C LYS A 184 20.65 -4.65 -6.65
N GLY A 185 19.76 -5.32 -7.37
CA GLY A 185 18.56 -4.71 -7.89
C GLY A 185 17.66 -4.22 -6.76
N ARG A 186 16.87 -3.19 -7.03
CA ARG A 186 15.86 -2.67 -6.09
C ARG A 186 14.80 -1.86 -6.81
N GLN A 187 13.62 -1.86 -6.23
CA GLN A 187 12.57 -0.92 -6.60
C GLN A 187 11.90 -0.40 -5.33
N TRP A 188 12.24 0.81 -4.95
CA TRP A 188 11.69 1.48 -3.78
C TRP A 188 10.76 2.59 -4.22
N VAL A 189 9.61 2.68 -3.59
CA VAL A 189 8.63 3.73 -3.87
C VAL A 189 8.44 4.60 -2.64
N TYR A 190 8.14 5.86 -2.89
CA TYR A 190 7.92 6.87 -1.86
C TYR A 190 6.64 7.61 -2.20
N GLY A 191 5.79 7.84 -1.21
CA GLY A 191 4.56 8.57 -1.40
C GLY A 191 4.08 9.25 -0.15
N GLY A 192 3.47 10.42 -0.35
CA GLY A 192 2.82 11.20 0.70
C GLY A 192 1.30 11.17 0.55
N LEU A 193 0.62 11.54 1.62
CA LEU A 193 -0.85 11.53 1.64
C LEU A 193 -1.46 12.82 1.10
N ARG A 194 -0.68 13.90 0.95
CA ARG A 194 -1.16 15.22 0.53
C ARG A 194 -2.33 15.68 1.41
N MET A 195 -3.53 15.87 0.85
CA MET A 195 -4.72 16.25 1.62
C MET A 195 -5.18 15.15 2.57
N GLY A 196 -4.80 13.90 2.32
CA GLY A 196 -5.12 12.76 3.18
C GLY A 196 -4.37 12.74 4.50
N GLY A 197 -3.26 13.48 4.64
CA GLY A 197 -2.49 13.48 5.88
C GLY A 197 -1.10 14.10 5.77
N SER A 198 -0.33 13.93 6.83
CA SER A 198 1.03 14.45 6.94
C SER A 198 2.10 13.36 6.78
N SER A 199 1.70 12.11 6.70
CA SER A 199 2.63 10.98 6.67
C SER A 199 3.25 10.76 5.29
N TYR A 200 4.48 10.22 5.31
CA TYR A 200 5.16 9.66 4.16
C TYR A 200 5.42 8.18 4.37
N TYR A 201 5.25 7.41 3.31
CA TYR A 201 5.51 5.98 3.27
C TYR A 201 6.57 5.66 2.23
N SER A 202 7.47 4.75 2.57
CA SER A 202 8.38 4.12 1.62
C SER A 202 8.18 2.62 1.65
N LEU A 203 7.90 2.04 0.49
CA LEU A 203 7.74 0.61 0.31
C LEU A 203 8.88 0.06 -0.53
N ASP A 204 9.31 -1.15 -0.20
CA ASP A 204 10.19 -1.95 -1.05
C ASP A 204 9.34 -2.87 -1.92
N LEU A 205 9.37 -2.64 -3.21
CA LEU A 205 8.65 -3.39 -4.23
C LEU A 205 9.61 -4.21 -5.11
N THR A 206 10.84 -4.46 -4.64
CA THR A 206 11.81 -5.30 -5.35
C THR A 206 11.22 -6.68 -5.68
N THR A 207 10.39 -7.21 -4.79
CA THR A 207 9.52 -8.35 -5.06
C THR A 207 8.08 -7.88 -5.01
N ILE A 208 7.50 -7.58 -6.17
CA ILE A 208 6.19 -6.89 -6.28
C ILE A 208 5.04 -7.65 -5.61
N THR A 209 5.10 -8.98 -5.54
CA THR A 209 4.08 -9.84 -4.93
C THR A 209 4.16 -9.89 -3.41
N THR A 210 5.28 -9.50 -2.83
CA THR A 210 5.53 -9.48 -1.38
C THR A 210 6.13 -8.15 -0.96
N PRO A 211 5.34 -7.06 -1.02
CA PRO A 211 5.82 -5.72 -0.66
C PRO A 211 6.23 -5.67 0.81
N SER A 212 7.21 -4.83 1.13
CA SER A 212 7.61 -4.57 2.51
C SER A 212 7.70 -3.08 2.81
N LEU A 213 7.55 -2.73 4.08
CA LEU A 213 7.70 -1.35 4.54
C LEU A 213 9.19 -1.06 4.77
N LYS A 214 9.73 -0.06 4.07
CA LYS A 214 11.08 0.42 4.34
C LYS A 214 11.11 1.38 5.51
N PHE A 215 10.26 2.39 5.46
CA PHE A 215 10.05 3.31 6.57
C PHE A 215 8.71 4.02 6.42
N HIS A 216 8.29 4.61 7.52
CA HIS A 216 7.12 5.44 7.64
C HIS A 216 7.47 6.65 8.52
N ILE A 217 7.12 7.83 8.06
CA ILE A 217 7.23 9.08 8.82
C ILE A 217 5.83 9.50 9.21
N ASN A 218 5.53 9.50 10.51
CA ASN A 218 4.23 9.88 11.03
C ASN A 218 4.34 11.05 12.02
N PRO A 219 4.14 12.30 11.57
CA PRO A 219 4.20 13.47 12.45
C PRO A 219 2.98 13.61 13.37
N LYS A 220 1.95 12.78 13.19
CA LYS A 220 0.70 12.82 13.98
C LYS A 220 0.57 11.67 14.97
N SER A 221 1.54 10.77 15.03
CA SER A 221 1.58 9.74 16.06
C SER A 221 1.98 10.30 17.43
N THR A 222 1.78 9.52 18.47
CA THR A 222 2.29 9.85 19.80
C THR A 222 3.81 9.86 19.76
N GLY A 223 4.40 11.04 19.86
CA GLY A 223 5.85 11.21 19.82
C GLY A 223 6.43 11.60 18.46
N SER A 224 5.60 11.74 17.40
CA SER A 224 6.06 12.09 16.04
C SER A 224 7.17 11.20 15.56
N GLU A 225 6.84 10.07 14.98
CA GLU A 225 7.75 8.94 14.81
C GLU A 225 8.25 8.76 13.38
N ILE A 226 9.49 8.31 13.28
CA ILE A 226 10.03 7.65 12.09
C ILE A 226 10.16 6.17 12.41
N THR A 227 9.46 5.35 11.65
CA THR A 227 9.46 3.89 11.82
C THR A 227 10.11 3.24 10.61
N ASN A 228 11.04 2.34 10.85
CA ASN A 228 11.64 1.46 9.86
C ASN A 228 11.61 0.00 10.34
N SER A 229 12.08 -0.93 9.54
CA SER A 229 12.07 -2.36 9.86
C SER A 229 12.82 -2.72 11.16
N SER A 230 13.75 -1.86 11.61
CA SER A 230 14.61 -2.13 12.77
C SER A 230 14.18 -1.38 14.02
N ALA A 231 13.64 -0.17 13.90
CA ALA A 231 13.33 0.69 15.03
C ALA A 231 12.20 1.68 14.74
N THR A 232 11.60 2.18 15.82
CA THR A 232 10.79 3.39 15.82
C THR A 232 11.56 4.45 16.60
N THR A 233 11.79 5.60 16.00
CA THR A 233 12.53 6.71 16.59
C THR A 233 11.62 7.91 16.73
N SER A 234 11.48 8.43 17.93
CA SER A 234 10.74 9.66 18.19
C SER A 234 11.55 10.88 17.75
N VAL A 235 10.93 11.76 16.98
CA VAL A 235 11.59 12.97 16.42
C VAL A 235 10.71 14.18 16.68
N ALA A 236 10.98 14.92 17.73
CA ALA A 236 10.17 16.07 18.16
C ALA A 236 9.99 17.15 17.06
N ALA A 237 10.99 17.32 16.18
CA ALA A 237 10.90 18.28 15.08
C ALA A 237 9.74 17.99 14.10
N LEU A 238 9.28 16.73 13.99
CA LEU A 238 8.15 16.36 13.15
C LEU A 238 6.81 16.95 13.65
N ASN A 239 6.71 17.38 14.90
CA ASN A 239 5.49 18.01 15.42
C ASN A 239 5.07 19.26 14.64
N HIS A 240 6.03 19.90 13.96
CA HIS A 240 5.81 21.09 13.14
C HIS A 240 5.53 20.77 11.67
N MET A 241 5.55 19.49 11.29
CA MET A 241 5.32 19.10 9.91
C MET A 241 3.85 19.21 9.53
N GLY A 242 3.59 19.91 8.43
CA GLY A 242 2.26 20.03 7.82
C GLY A 242 1.87 18.81 6.99
N GLN A 243 0.88 18.98 6.13
CA GLN A 243 0.49 17.96 5.16
C GLN A 243 1.60 17.69 4.14
N SER A 244 1.70 16.46 3.66
CA SER A 244 2.74 15.99 2.73
C SER A 244 2.42 16.34 1.27
N TRP A 245 2.50 17.63 0.94
CA TRP A 245 2.14 18.14 -0.39
C TRP A 245 3.19 17.90 -1.46
N SER A 246 4.47 17.90 -1.08
CA SER A 246 5.57 17.81 -2.02
C SER A 246 5.73 16.40 -2.58
N LYS A 247 6.16 16.33 -3.83
CA LYS A 247 6.68 15.09 -4.40
C LYS A 247 7.98 14.73 -3.67
N PRO A 248 8.12 13.52 -3.15
CA PRO A 248 9.34 13.05 -2.47
C PRO A 248 10.57 13.06 -3.34
#